data_0c3bc4a01cad45cc665199300d65a3e5
#
_entry.id   0c3bc4a01cad45cc665199300d65a3e5
#
_cell.length_a   1.000
_cell.length_b   1.000
_cell.length_c   1.000
_cell.angle_alpha   90.00
_cell.angle_beta   90.00
_cell.angle_gamma   90.00
#
_symmetry.space_group_name_H-M   'P 1'
#
loop_
_entity.id
_entity.type
_entity.pdbx_description
1 polymer ?
#
loop_
_entity_poly.entity_id
_entity_poly.type
_entity_poly.pdbx_seq_one_letter_code
_entity_poly.pdbx_strand_id
1 'polypeptide(L)'
;MRLLNHNRMCAILKYVHENIKIILLDCIENNVKPIQENNFYNEFIKKNLPHLYIENIDTGKIENLYSLLHRPIRICGVVKDSGSKGGKPFWVIDDHKLSLQLVEESQVSLNDPETLKIWNSSNYFNPVEMVCLNKDIYNNKFNLHKYKNEALNMIVNKKIFNQEVKFIEKAGLWNGGMHYWITIFVEIEEELFTPVKNICDLFLEIHQP
;
A
#
# COMPACT_ATOMS: atom_id res chain seq x y z
N MET A 1 -8.48 9.05 -19.83
CA MET A 1 -7.59 7.98 -19.32
C MET A 1 -7.35 8.08 -17.80
N ARG A 2 -6.75 9.13 -17.28
CA ARG A 2 -6.49 9.29 -15.82
C ARG A 2 -7.73 9.10 -14.95
N LEU A 3 -8.86 9.72 -15.30
CA LEU A 3 -10.13 9.57 -14.58
C LEU A 3 -10.64 8.11 -14.58
N LEU A 4 -10.43 7.37 -15.68
CA LEU A 4 -10.87 5.98 -15.79
C LEU A 4 -10.12 5.07 -14.82
N ASN A 5 -8.79 5.20 -14.70
CA ASN A 5 -8.00 4.40 -13.77
C ASN A 5 -8.27 4.78 -12.31
N HIS A 6 -8.44 6.08 -12.03
CA HIS A 6 -8.88 6.52 -10.72
C HIS A 6 -10.24 5.89 -10.35
N ASN A 7 -11.20 5.91 -11.27
CA ASN A 7 -12.52 5.28 -11.06
C ASN A 7 -12.40 3.75 -10.87
N ARG A 8 -11.49 3.07 -11.59
CA ARG A 8 -11.22 1.63 -11.38
C ARG A 8 -10.68 1.35 -9.98
N MET A 9 -9.70 2.13 -9.51
CA MET A 9 -9.17 2.00 -8.15
C MET A 9 -10.24 2.29 -7.08
N CYS A 10 -11.09 3.31 -7.29
CA CYS A 10 -12.23 3.58 -6.42
C CYS A 10 -13.24 2.43 -6.40
N ALA A 11 -13.51 1.81 -7.53
CA ALA A 11 -14.40 0.65 -7.62
C ALA A 11 -13.84 -0.56 -6.87
N ILE A 12 -12.53 -0.83 -7.01
CA ILE A 12 -11.84 -1.89 -6.26
C ILE A 12 -11.88 -1.60 -4.76
N LEU A 13 -11.59 -0.36 -4.35
CA LEU A 13 -11.66 0.05 -2.95
C LEU A 13 -13.06 -0.19 -2.37
N LYS A 14 -14.10 0.24 -3.08
CA LYS A 14 -15.50 0.02 -2.68
C LYS A 14 -15.83 -1.46 -2.57
N TYR A 15 -15.47 -2.25 -3.58
CA TYR A 15 -15.67 -3.70 -3.57
C TYR A 15 -15.02 -4.38 -2.36
N VAL A 16 -13.75 -4.06 -2.09
CA VAL A 16 -13.01 -4.62 -0.95
C VAL A 16 -13.64 -4.19 0.37
N HIS A 17 -13.96 -2.91 0.52
CA HIS A 17 -14.58 -2.38 1.74
C HIS A 17 -15.93 -3.02 2.05
N GLU A 18 -16.81 -3.15 1.05
CA GLU A 18 -18.13 -3.76 1.24
C GLU A 18 -18.03 -5.25 1.64
N ASN A 19 -17.11 -6.01 1.05
CA ASN A 19 -16.89 -7.39 1.46
C ASN A 19 -16.30 -7.50 2.86
N ILE A 20 -15.32 -6.66 3.22
CA ILE A 20 -14.80 -6.57 4.58
C ILE A 20 -15.93 -6.24 5.56
N LYS A 21 -16.79 -5.30 5.22
CA LYS A 21 -17.94 -4.92 6.04
C LYS A 21 -18.88 -6.09 6.29
N ILE A 22 -19.22 -6.86 5.24
CA ILE A 22 -20.06 -8.07 5.36
C ILE A 22 -19.41 -9.05 6.33
N ILE A 23 -18.11 -9.36 6.14
CA ILE A 23 -17.38 -10.29 7.00
C ILE A 23 -17.38 -9.83 8.45
N LEU A 24 -17.07 -8.56 8.71
CA LEU A 24 -16.98 -8.03 10.06
C LEU A 24 -18.34 -7.97 10.76
N LEU A 25 -19.40 -7.57 10.05
CA LEU A 25 -20.74 -7.54 10.63
C LEU A 25 -21.24 -8.96 10.96
N ASP A 26 -21.01 -9.92 10.06
CA ASP A 26 -21.37 -11.31 10.31
C ASP A 26 -20.61 -11.89 11.51
N CYS A 27 -19.31 -11.58 11.65
CA CYS A 27 -18.52 -11.95 12.82
C CYS A 27 -19.07 -11.37 14.13
N ILE A 28 -19.55 -10.12 14.12
CA ILE A 28 -20.08 -9.42 15.30
C ILE A 28 -21.45 -9.98 15.68
N GLU A 29 -22.34 -10.16 14.70
CA GLU A 29 -23.74 -10.52 14.94
C GLU A 29 -23.95 -12.01 15.26
N ASN A 30 -23.18 -12.88 14.62
CA ASN A 30 -23.45 -14.31 14.61
C ASN A 30 -22.47 -15.15 15.45
N ASN A 31 -21.47 -14.55 16.11
CA ASN A 31 -20.41 -15.30 16.81
C ASN A 31 -19.82 -16.41 15.89
N VAL A 32 -19.61 -16.07 14.62
CA VAL A 32 -19.42 -17.04 13.55
C VAL A 32 -18.15 -17.85 13.70
N LYS A 33 -18.30 -19.12 13.36
CA LYS A 33 -17.23 -20.09 13.13
C LYS A 33 -16.07 -19.54 12.29
N PRO A 34 -14.87 -20.10 12.47
CA PRO A 34 -13.66 -19.62 11.80
C PRO A 34 -13.86 -19.41 10.29
N ILE A 35 -13.13 -18.43 9.72
CA ILE A 35 -13.06 -18.22 8.26
C ILE A 35 -12.85 -19.52 7.50
N GLN A 36 -12.11 -20.46 8.08
CA GLN A 36 -11.83 -21.77 7.48
C GLN A 36 -13.09 -22.57 7.15
N GLU A 37 -14.19 -22.34 7.83
CA GLU A 37 -15.47 -23.01 7.56
C GLU A 37 -16.39 -22.22 6.60
N ASN A 38 -16.07 -20.93 6.34
CA ASN A 38 -16.83 -20.13 5.38
C ASN A 38 -16.03 -19.96 4.09
N ASN A 39 -16.36 -20.76 3.09
CA ASN A 39 -15.68 -20.75 1.79
C ASN A 39 -15.65 -19.38 1.12
N PHE A 40 -16.71 -18.59 1.26
CA PHE A 40 -16.77 -17.25 0.66
C PHE A 40 -15.75 -16.30 1.27
N TYR A 41 -15.61 -16.27 2.61
CA TYR A 41 -14.63 -15.39 3.28
C TYR A 41 -13.21 -15.82 2.96
N ASN A 42 -12.97 -17.12 2.97
CA ASN A 42 -11.67 -17.70 2.66
C ASN A 42 -11.24 -17.35 1.22
N GLU A 43 -12.10 -17.57 0.24
CA GLU A 43 -11.84 -17.23 -1.15
C GLU A 43 -11.65 -15.72 -1.35
N PHE A 44 -12.46 -14.89 -0.70
CA PHE A 44 -12.30 -13.44 -0.77
C PHE A 44 -10.94 -12.98 -0.25
N ILE A 45 -10.54 -13.43 0.96
CA ILE A 45 -9.27 -13.06 1.57
C ILE A 45 -8.10 -13.59 0.74
N LYS A 46 -8.13 -14.86 0.35
CA LYS A 46 -7.09 -15.47 -0.47
C LYS A 46 -6.87 -14.74 -1.79
N LYS A 47 -7.94 -14.33 -2.44
CA LYS A 47 -7.89 -13.65 -3.74
C LYS A 47 -7.47 -12.19 -3.64
N ASN A 48 -8.01 -11.44 -2.66
CA ASN A 48 -7.88 -9.99 -2.62
C ASN A 48 -6.89 -9.50 -1.56
N LEU A 49 -6.64 -10.29 -0.53
CA LEU A 49 -5.77 -9.96 0.60
C LEU A 49 -4.79 -11.11 0.90
N PRO A 50 -4.02 -11.58 -0.10
CA PRO A 50 -3.19 -12.79 0.03
C PRO A 50 -2.16 -12.70 1.16
N HIS A 51 -1.70 -11.49 1.50
CA HIS A 51 -0.79 -11.25 2.62
C HIS A 51 -1.42 -11.63 3.98
N LEU A 52 -2.73 -11.43 4.14
CA LEU A 52 -3.42 -11.84 5.36
C LEU A 52 -3.68 -13.36 5.39
N TYR A 53 -3.73 -14.00 4.24
CA TYR A 53 -3.95 -15.43 4.12
C TYR A 53 -2.69 -16.25 4.43
N ILE A 54 -1.50 -15.75 4.01
CA ILE A 54 -0.21 -16.46 4.15
C ILE A 54 0.25 -16.53 5.62
N GLU A 55 -0.15 -15.58 6.45
CA GLU A 55 0.32 -15.49 7.83
C GLU A 55 -0.16 -16.61 8.77
N ASN A 56 -0.89 -17.63 8.29
CA ASN A 56 -1.47 -18.70 9.12
C ASN A 56 -2.08 -18.15 10.42
N ILE A 57 -2.67 -16.95 10.33
CA ILE A 57 -3.27 -16.33 11.48
C ILE A 57 -4.38 -17.28 11.91
N ASP A 58 -4.38 -17.61 13.18
CA ASP A 58 -5.50 -18.34 13.80
C ASP A 58 -6.78 -17.50 13.64
N THR A 59 -7.30 -17.52 12.43
CA THR A 59 -8.57 -16.87 12.06
C THR A 59 -9.75 -17.55 12.77
N GLY A 60 -9.48 -18.60 13.53
CA GLY A 60 -10.44 -19.24 14.42
C GLY A 60 -10.90 -18.37 15.57
N LYS A 61 -10.18 -17.27 15.85
CA LYS A 61 -10.62 -16.28 16.84
C LYS A 61 -11.15 -15.05 16.13
N ILE A 62 -12.41 -14.74 16.36
CA ILE A 62 -13.11 -13.55 15.84
C ILE A 62 -12.32 -12.27 16.08
N GLU A 63 -11.70 -12.15 17.26
CA GLU A 63 -10.87 -10.99 17.64
C GLU A 63 -9.66 -10.80 16.69
N ASN A 64 -9.03 -11.87 16.27
CA ASN A 64 -7.90 -11.82 15.35
C ASN A 64 -8.35 -11.35 13.97
N LEU A 65 -9.46 -11.90 13.47
CA LEU A 65 -10.02 -11.50 12.19
C LEU A 65 -10.46 -10.06 12.18
N TYR A 66 -11.15 -9.61 13.24
CA TYR A 66 -11.55 -8.23 13.39
C TYR A 66 -10.33 -7.29 13.36
N SER A 67 -9.30 -7.59 14.13
CA SER A 67 -8.07 -6.78 14.17
C SER A 67 -7.34 -6.73 12.82
N LEU A 68 -7.47 -7.78 12.01
CA LEU A 68 -6.86 -7.86 10.69
C LEU A 68 -7.61 -7.04 9.63
N LEU A 69 -8.93 -7.10 9.64
CA LEU A 69 -9.77 -6.50 8.62
C LEU A 69 -10.24 -5.10 8.99
N HIS A 70 -10.36 -4.77 10.29
CA HIS A 70 -10.79 -3.45 10.76
C HIS A 70 -9.64 -2.44 10.74
N ARG A 71 -9.18 -2.10 9.52
CA ARG A 71 -8.05 -1.20 9.26
C ARG A 71 -8.39 -0.23 8.13
N PRO A 72 -7.70 0.93 8.06
CA PRO A 72 -7.73 1.75 6.86
C PRO A 72 -7.25 0.96 5.63
N ILE A 73 -7.74 1.33 4.45
CA ILE A 73 -7.44 0.64 3.19
C ILE A 73 -6.80 1.63 2.23
N ARG A 74 -5.77 1.19 1.50
CA ARG A 74 -5.22 1.91 0.34
C ARG A 74 -5.13 1.00 -0.86
N ILE A 75 -5.53 1.53 -2.01
CA ILE A 75 -5.29 0.94 -3.32
C ILE A 75 -4.21 1.78 -3.98
N CYS A 76 -3.07 1.19 -4.29
CA CYS A 76 -1.94 1.87 -4.89
C CYS A 76 -1.82 1.47 -6.36
N GLY A 77 -1.87 2.45 -7.26
CA GLY A 77 -1.57 2.24 -8.66
C GLY A 77 -0.08 1.96 -8.83
N VAL A 78 0.28 0.96 -9.63
CA VAL A 78 1.66 0.67 -10.00
C VAL A 78 1.78 0.58 -11.51
N VAL A 79 2.89 1.06 -12.05
CA VAL A 79 3.25 0.95 -13.45
C VAL A 79 4.54 0.15 -13.60
N LYS A 80 4.82 -0.36 -14.79
CA LYS A 80 6.08 -1.03 -15.07
C LYS A 80 7.26 -0.10 -14.83
N ASP A 81 8.32 -0.63 -14.23
CA ASP A 81 9.52 0.13 -13.92
C ASP A 81 10.29 0.46 -15.20
N SER A 82 10.32 1.72 -15.55
CA SER A 82 11.10 2.29 -16.68
C SER A 82 12.39 3.00 -16.20
N GLY A 83 12.87 2.70 -14.98
CA GLY A 83 14.01 3.38 -14.35
C GLY A 83 13.64 4.70 -13.67
N SER A 84 12.36 4.93 -13.42
CA SER A 84 11.88 6.12 -12.71
C SER A 84 12.10 5.98 -11.21
N LYS A 85 12.34 7.12 -10.54
CA LYS A 85 12.43 7.15 -9.08
C LYS A 85 11.02 7.12 -8.48
N GLY A 86 10.83 6.29 -7.47
CA GLY A 86 9.58 6.15 -6.75
C GLY A 86 9.57 4.94 -5.84
N GLY A 87 8.58 4.84 -4.99
CA GLY A 87 8.39 3.68 -4.14
C GLY A 87 8.05 2.45 -4.96
N LYS A 88 8.69 1.33 -4.67
CA LYS A 88 8.45 0.04 -5.32
C LYS A 88 7.62 -0.87 -4.41
N PRO A 89 6.73 -1.70 -4.99
CA PRO A 89 5.97 -2.68 -4.23
C PRO A 89 6.84 -3.85 -3.81
N PHE A 90 6.81 -4.17 -2.51
CA PHE A 90 7.50 -5.33 -1.94
C PHE A 90 6.64 -6.05 -0.90
N TRP A 91 6.91 -7.33 -0.74
CA TRP A 91 6.58 -8.07 0.45
C TRP A 91 7.62 -7.75 1.52
N VAL A 92 7.16 -7.26 2.66
CA VAL A 92 8.03 -6.87 3.79
C VAL A 92 7.66 -7.70 5.00
N ILE A 93 8.67 -8.23 5.67
CA ILE A 93 8.52 -8.91 6.96
C ILE A 93 8.96 -7.92 8.04
N ASP A 94 8.05 -7.59 8.94
CA ASP A 94 8.28 -6.75 10.10
C ASP A 94 7.74 -7.47 11.34
N ASP A 95 8.61 -7.70 12.33
CA ASP A 95 8.25 -8.42 13.57
C ASP A 95 7.51 -9.75 13.29
N HIS A 96 8.07 -10.56 12.37
CA HIS A 96 7.50 -11.83 11.89
C HIS A 96 6.15 -11.73 11.17
N LYS A 97 5.68 -10.54 10.83
CA LYS A 97 4.45 -10.32 10.07
C LYS A 97 4.76 -9.91 8.63
N LEU A 98 4.10 -10.58 7.71
CA LEU A 98 4.22 -10.29 6.28
C LEU A 98 3.22 -9.20 5.87
N SER A 99 3.68 -8.20 5.14
CA SER A 99 2.82 -7.13 4.63
C SER A 99 3.23 -6.68 3.24
N LEU A 100 2.28 -6.10 2.49
CA LEU A 100 2.55 -5.44 1.23
C LEU A 100 2.85 -3.97 1.50
N GLN A 101 4.04 -3.52 1.09
CA GLN A 101 4.49 -2.14 1.32
C GLN A 101 5.03 -1.50 0.04
N LEU A 102 4.89 -0.18 -0.03
CA LEU A 102 5.71 0.65 -0.91
C LEU A 102 6.99 0.98 -0.16
N VAL A 103 8.12 0.61 -0.74
CA VAL A 103 9.44 0.86 -0.16
C VAL A 103 10.19 1.87 -1.03
N GLU A 104 10.66 2.95 -0.41
CA GLU A 104 11.48 3.96 -1.07
C GLU A 104 12.96 3.55 -1.07
N GLU A 105 13.71 3.97 -2.10
CA GLU A 105 15.15 3.69 -2.22
C GLU A 105 15.92 4.12 -0.97
N SER A 106 15.53 5.25 -0.37
CA SER A 106 16.16 5.80 0.84
C SER A 106 15.95 4.97 2.12
N GLN A 107 15.05 4.00 2.08
CA GLN A 107 14.79 3.10 3.21
C GLN A 107 15.67 1.84 3.20
N VAL A 108 16.39 1.59 2.12
CA VAL A 108 17.19 0.38 1.92
C VAL A 108 18.66 0.69 1.64
N SER A 109 19.54 -0.23 2.01
CA SER A 109 20.98 -0.09 1.73
C SER A 109 21.33 -0.79 0.42
N LEU A 110 21.35 -0.05 -0.68
CA LEU A 110 21.73 -0.59 -1.99
C LEU A 110 23.23 -0.91 -2.14
N ASN A 111 24.03 -0.61 -1.12
CA ASN A 111 25.42 -1.04 -1.05
C ASN A 111 25.56 -2.53 -0.68
N ASP A 112 24.51 -3.11 -0.11
CA ASP A 112 24.45 -4.54 0.16
C ASP A 112 23.97 -5.30 -1.08
N PRO A 113 24.76 -6.29 -1.60
CA PRO A 113 24.44 -7.00 -2.84
C PRO A 113 23.12 -7.76 -2.81
N GLU A 114 22.74 -8.31 -1.65
CA GLU A 114 21.47 -9.05 -1.50
C GLU A 114 20.27 -8.07 -1.56
N THR A 115 20.36 -6.98 -0.83
CA THR A 115 19.36 -5.91 -0.86
C THR A 115 19.22 -5.32 -2.27
N LEU A 116 20.33 -5.08 -2.97
CA LEU A 116 20.32 -4.59 -4.34
C LEU A 116 19.63 -5.60 -5.30
N LYS A 117 19.91 -6.89 -5.13
CA LYS A 117 19.27 -7.94 -5.93
C LYS A 117 17.76 -7.97 -5.71
N ILE A 118 17.31 -7.87 -4.45
CA ILE A 118 15.88 -7.81 -4.10
C ILE A 118 15.26 -6.54 -4.70
N TRP A 119 15.90 -5.38 -4.54
CA TRP A 119 15.44 -4.11 -5.09
C TRP A 119 15.23 -4.17 -6.61
N ASN A 120 16.17 -4.77 -7.33
CA ASN A 120 16.12 -4.91 -8.78
C ASN A 120 15.13 -5.99 -9.24
N SER A 121 14.63 -6.84 -8.35
CA SER A 121 13.62 -7.84 -8.70
C SER A 121 12.20 -7.27 -8.86
N SER A 122 11.94 -6.08 -8.33
CA SER A 122 10.67 -5.42 -8.52
C SER A 122 10.58 -4.78 -9.90
N ASN A 123 9.62 -5.22 -10.69
CA ASN A 123 9.36 -4.74 -12.04
C ASN A 123 8.35 -3.58 -12.08
N TYR A 124 7.95 -3.07 -10.92
CA TYR A 124 6.94 -2.03 -10.80
C TYR A 124 7.39 -0.92 -9.88
N PHE A 125 6.82 0.27 -10.08
CA PHE A 125 6.91 1.37 -9.14
C PHE A 125 5.56 2.10 -9.01
N ASN A 126 5.36 2.85 -7.94
CA ASN A 126 4.17 3.65 -7.72
C ASN A 126 4.40 5.09 -8.22
N PRO A 127 3.63 5.57 -9.21
CA PRO A 127 3.73 6.92 -9.73
C PRO A 127 3.00 7.95 -8.86
N VAL A 128 2.92 7.72 -7.56
CA VAL A 128 2.21 8.58 -6.60
C VAL A 128 0.67 8.58 -6.80
N GLU A 129 0.14 7.53 -7.41
CA GLU A 129 -1.31 7.37 -7.61
C GLU A 129 -1.87 6.38 -6.57
N MET A 130 -2.80 6.84 -5.74
CA MET A 130 -3.48 5.98 -4.76
C MET A 130 -4.86 6.50 -4.37
N VAL A 131 -5.70 5.57 -3.93
CA VAL A 131 -7.01 5.85 -3.36
C VAL A 131 -7.07 5.27 -1.95
N CYS A 132 -7.52 6.06 -0.99
CA CYS A 132 -7.51 5.70 0.42
C CYS A 132 -8.91 5.76 1.04
N LEU A 133 -9.21 4.80 1.92
CA LEU A 133 -10.37 4.83 2.80
C LEU A 133 -9.90 4.87 4.25
N ASN A 134 -10.22 5.95 4.94
CA ASN A 134 -9.86 6.19 6.33
C ASN A 134 -11.06 6.14 7.29
N LYS A 135 -12.12 5.47 6.88
CA LYS A 135 -13.33 5.28 7.67
C LYS A 135 -13.60 3.79 7.87
N ASP A 136 -14.13 3.48 9.05
CA ASP A 136 -14.54 2.12 9.42
C ASP A 136 -15.89 1.72 8.80
N ILE A 137 -16.32 0.50 9.12
CA ILE A 137 -17.60 -0.07 8.63
C ILE A 137 -18.83 0.68 9.13
N TYR A 138 -18.71 1.52 10.16
CA TYR A 138 -19.75 2.38 10.70
C TYR A 138 -19.62 3.83 10.25
N ASN A 139 -18.71 4.10 9.28
CA ASN A 139 -18.42 5.43 8.73
C ASN A 139 -17.72 6.39 9.73
N ASN A 140 -17.16 5.89 10.83
CA ASN A 140 -16.34 6.67 11.74
C ASN A 140 -14.91 6.79 11.21
N LYS A 141 -14.23 7.91 11.46
CA LYS A 141 -12.83 8.08 11.08
C LYS A 141 -11.91 7.22 11.94
N PHE A 142 -10.99 6.51 11.31
CA PHE A 142 -9.91 5.85 12.01
C PHE A 142 -8.97 6.86 12.68
N ASN A 143 -8.45 6.52 13.86
CA ASN A 143 -7.29 7.21 14.40
C ASN A 143 -6.03 6.69 13.70
N LEU A 144 -5.59 7.39 12.65
CA LEU A 144 -4.51 6.95 11.77
C LEU A 144 -3.15 6.81 12.47
N HIS A 145 -2.94 7.47 13.61
CA HIS A 145 -1.73 7.31 14.41
C HIS A 145 -1.53 5.86 14.91
N LYS A 146 -2.61 5.10 15.10
CA LYS A 146 -2.54 3.68 15.50
C LYS A 146 -2.06 2.75 14.37
N TYR A 147 -2.08 3.23 13.14
CA TYR A 147 -1.76 2.44 11.94
C TYR A 147 -0.43 2.85 11.29
N LYS A 148 0.39 3.57 12.05
CA LYS A 148 1.70 4.06 11.66
C LYS A 148 2.80 3.27 12.37
N ASN A 149 3.89 2.95 11.67
CA ASN A 149 5.13 2.45 12.27
C ASN A 149 6.12 3.60 12.46
N GLU A 150 6.28 4.05 13.70
CA GLU A 150 7.17 5.17 14.08
C GLU A 150 8.67 4.84 13.89
N ALA A 151 9.03 3.55 13.83
CA ALA A 151 10.42 3.14 13.64
C ALA A 151 10.90 3.36 12.19
N LEU A 152 9.97 3.48 11.24
CA LEU A 152 10.29 3.69 9.83
C LEU A 152 10.53 5.17 9.53
N ASN A 153 11.63 5.70 10.03
CA ASN A 153 12.15 7.01 9.64
C ASN A 153 13.19 6.87 8.51
N MET A 154 13.42 7.94 7.76
CA MET A 154 14.39 7.99 6.68
C MET A 154 15.47 9.04 6.97
N ILE A 155 16.71 8.75 6.57
CA ILE A 155 17.78 9.73 6.56
C ILE A 155 17.91 10.27 5.13
N VAL A 156 17.62 11.56 4.96
CA VAL A 156 17.69 12.23 3.66
C VAL A 156 18.84 13.24 3.65
N ASN A 157 19.71 13.13 2.65
CA ASN A 157 20.79 14.09 2.42
C ASN A 157 20.27 15.22 1.53
N LYS A 158 20.35 16.46 2.00
CA LYS A 158 19.97 17.67 1.24
C LYS A 158 21.11 18.65 1.25
N LYS A 159 21.25 19.44 0.17
CA LYS A 159 22.16 20.59 0.13
C LYS A 159 21.38 21.85 0.51
N ILE A 160 21.81 22.53 1.56
CA ILE A 160 21.31 23.85 1.98
C ILE A 160 22.47 24.82 1.95
N PHE A 161 22.38 25.92 1.20
CA PHE A 161 23.45 26.90 1.02
C PHE A 161 24.82 26.27 0.70
N ASN A 162 24.85 25.29 -0.23
CA ASN A 162 26.03 24.50 -0.63
C ASN A 162 26.64 23.61 0.48
N GLN A 163 25.99 23.46 1.63
CA GLN A 163 26.40 22.53 2.68
C GLN A 163 25.55 21.26 2.62
N GLU A 164 26.20 20.11 2.77
CA GLU A 164 25.48 18.84 2.91
C GLU A 164 24.91 18.71 4.32
N VAL A 165 23.62 18.53 4.43
CA VAL A 165 22.90 18.38 5.68
C VAL A 165 22.10 17.09 5.66
N LYS A 166 22.16 16.34 6.76
CA LYS A 166 21.34 15.14 6.97
C LYS A 166 20.09 15.48 7.75
N PHE A 167 18.95 15.11 7.20
CA PHE A 167 17.66 15.24 7.87
C PHE A 167 17.11 13.87 8.22
N ILE A 168 16.45 13.78 9.38
CA ILE A 168 15.63 12.63 9.73
C ILE A 168 14.19 12.99 9.37
N GLU A 169 13.66 12.32 8.37
CA GLU A 169 12.23 12.38 8.05
C GLU A 169 11.50 11.31 8.87
N LYS A 170 10.63 11.75 9.78
CA LYS A 170 9.81 10.85 10.59
C LYS A 170 8.84 10.08 9.71
N ALA A 171 8.33 8.95 10.24
CA ALA A 171 7.32 8.16 9.56
C ALA A 171 6.15 9.03 9.08
N GLY A 172 5.98 9.09 7.78
CA GLY A 172 5.03 9.93 7.06
C GLY A 172 4.26 9.16 6.00
N LEU A 173 3.71 9.87 5.01
CA LEU A 173 2.84 9.28 3.99
C LEU A 173 3.52 8.15 3.22
N TRP A 174 4.81 8.29 2.89
CA TRP A 174 5.56 7.37 2.04
C TRP A 174 6.44 6.39 2.82
N ASN A 175 6.67 6.65 4.08
CA ASN A 175 7.55 5.86 4.94
C ASN A 175 6.88 5.57 6.28
N GLY A 176 6.25 4.43 6.42
CA GLY A 176 5.69 3.96 7.68
C GLY A 176 4.33 4.56 8.10
N GLY A 177 3.89 5.68 7.53
CA GLY A 177 2.61 6.32 7.91
C GLY A 177 1.37 5.48 7.63
N MET A 178 1.45 4.59 6.63
CA MET A 178 0.39 3.65 6.26
C MET A 178 0.86 2.18 6.41
N HIS A 179 1.79 1.93 7.33
CA HIS A 179 2.42 0.61 7.47
C HIS A 179 1.42 -0.50 7.81
N TYR A 180 0.49 -0.22 8.71
CA TYR A 180 -0.51 -1.19 9.15
C TYR A 180 -1.86 -1.08 8.42
N TRP A 181 -1.88 -0.43 7.24
CA TRP A 181 -3.06 -0.36 6.41
C TRP A 181 -3.20 -1.62 5.55
N ILE A 182 -4.42 -1.98 5.21
CA ILE A 182 -4.68 -2.95 4.14
C ILE A 182 -4.20 -2.32 2.83
N THR A 183 -3.25 -2.97 2.16
CA THR A 183 -2.63 -2.45 0.93
C THR A 183 -2.91 -3.40 -0.22
N ILE A 184 -3.38 -2.85 -1.33
CA ILE A 184 -3.60 -3.57 -2.58
C ILE A 184 -2.90 -2.81 -3.69
N PHE A 185 -2.11 -3.52 -4.50
CA PHE A 185 -1.48 -2.98 -5.69
C PHE A 185 -2.32 -3.31 -6.93
N VAL A 186 -2.50 -2.30 -7.78
CA VAL A 186 -3.24 -2.43 -9.05
C VAL A 186 -2.35 -1.90 -10.16
N GLU A 187 -2.08 -2.73 -11.16
CA GLU A 187 -1.40 -2.27 -12.36
C GLU A 187 -2.30 -1.28 -13.12
N ILE A 188 -1.75 -0.11 -13.38
CA ILE A 188 -2.40 0.96 -14.13
C ILE A 188 -1.61 1.25 -15.41
N GLU A 189 -2.22 1.97 -16.33
CA GLU A 189 -1.59 2.29 -17.62
C GLU A 189 -0.39 3.22 -17.41
N GLU A 190 0.74 2.87 -18.03
CA GLU A 190 2.02 3.59 -17.90
C GLU A 190 1.93 5.05 -18.38
N GLU A 191 1.08 5.31 -19.36
CA GLU A 191 0.82 6.64 -19.92
C GLU A 191 0.29 7.66 -18.89
N LEU A 192 -0.17 7.17 -17.75
CA LEU A 192 -0.57 8.05 -16.63
C LEU A 192 0.62 8.67 -15.91
N PHE A 193 1.78 8.06 -16.02
CA PHE A 193 3.01 8.57 -15.44
C PHE A 193 3.84 9.33 -16.47
N THR A 194 3.46 10.57 -16.72
CA THR A 194 4.17 11.48 -17.61
C THR A 194 4.60 12.73 -16.83
N PRO A 195 5.64 12.61 -16.00
CA PRO A 195 6.10 13.72 -15.19
C PRO A 195 6.71 14.82 -16.08
N VAL A 196 6.29 16.05 -15.87
CA VAL A 196 6.93 17.23 -16.45
C VAL A 196 8.16 17.58 -15.62
N LYS A 197 9.35 17.26 -16.11
CA LYS A 197 10.63 17.53 -15.44
C LYS A 197 11.31 18.79 -15.98
N ASN A 198 11.00 19.15 -17.22
CA ASN A 198 11.51 20.33 -17.90
C ASN A 198 10.44 20.88 -18.88
N ILE A 199 10.67 22.09 -19.38
CA ILE A 199 9.70 22.77 -20.25
C ILE A 199 9.44 22.02 -21.57
N CYS A 200 10.42 21.26 -22.05
CA CYS A 200 10.29 20.50 -23.29
C CYS A 200 9.30 19.33 -23.15
N ASP A 201 9.13 18.81 -21.94
CA ASP A 201 8.18 17.71 -21.67
C ASP A 201 6.73 18.14 -21.97
N LEU A 202 6.43 19.44 -21.87
CA LEU A 202 5.10 19.98 -22.23
C LEU A 202 4.77 19.86 -23.71
N PHE A 203 5.76 19.67 -24.57
CA PHE A 203 5.56 19.48 -26.02
C PHE A 203 5.34 18.02 -26.41
N LEU A 204 5.45 17.07 -25.47
CA LEU A 204 5.10 15.69 -25.72
C LEU A 204 3.61 15.57 -26.02
N GLU A 205 3.25 14.71 -26.97
CA GLU A 205 1.87 14.50 -27.43
C GLU A 205 0.88 14.26 -26.28
N ILE A 206 1.33 13.51 -25.24
CA ILE A 206 0.53 13.19 -24.06
C ILE A 206 0.13 14.40 -23.21
N HIS A 207 0.84 15.52 -23.35
CA HIS A 207 0.56 16.80 -22.65
C HIS A 207 -0.16 17.81 -23.52
N GLN A 208 -0.43 17.45 -24.78
CA GLN A 208 -1.16 18.31 -25.69
C GLN A 208 -2.69 18.09 -25.53
N PRO A 209 -3.52 19.10 -25.75
CA PRO A 209 -4.98 19.03 -25.66
C PRO A 209 -5.61 18.07 -26.68
#